data_017ed8e5c2ab195e834102f415f463bc
#
_entry.id   017ed8e5c2ab195e834102f415f463bc
#
_cell.length_a   1.000
_cell.length_b   1.000
_cell.length_c   1.000
_cell.angle_alpha   90.00
_cell.angle_beta   90.00
_cell.angle_gamma   90.00
#
_symmetry.space_group_name_H-M   'P 1'
#
loop_
_entity.id
_entity.type
_entity.pdbx_description
1 polymer ?
#
loop_
_entity_poly.entity_id
_entity_poly.type
_entity_poly.pdbx_seq_one_letter_code
_entity_poly.pdbx_strand_id
1 'polypeptide(L)'
;MSEQNLPALTYTGASKSAVPIINESELQTITAEPWVKISDEGLQLEGLCFDRAHNLFLCEVFGGKVFRVDLPEKQVSTVFQSTKTNPAAVKIHKDGKLYVCYLGDFESSGGIYAVDDTGNNFEDIINDITTEYCIDDLVFDSKGGFYFTDFRGFSTNPLGGVYYVSPDHQTVTPVIQNISVANGVALSTDESVLWVTETNANRLHRIELLEDGVSIAPFGASIPYYFTGHEGPDSCCIDSDDNLYVAMYGQGRVLVFNKRGYPIGQILMPDRDEGHMLRSTHPAFIPGTDQLIICANDIEAGGDSWLFTARGFAKGHNSYQFQ
;
A
#
# COMPACT_ATOMS: atom_id res chain seq x y z
N MET A 1 34.88 -39.42 27.01
CA MET A 1 33.74 -38.61 27.48
C MET A 1 32.66 -38.76 26.45
N SER A 2 31.55 -39.43 26.81
CA SER A 2 30.39 -39.57 25.93
C SER A 2 29.84 -38.16 25.67
N GLU A 3 29.69 -37.78 24.40
CA GLU A 3 28.93 -36.60 24.06
C GLU A 3 27.55 -36.75 24.69
N GLN A 4 27.30 -35.98 25.73
CA GLN A 4 25.98 -35.89 26.31
C GLN A 4 25.03 -35.37 25.19
N ASN A 5 24.00 -36.13 24.92
CA ASN A 5 22.94 -35.73 23.95
C ASN A 5 22.15 -34.59 24.58
N LEU A 6 22.70 -33.37 24.51
CA LEU A 6 22.09 -32.18 25.07
C LEU A 6 20.89 -31.75 24.18
N PRO A 7 19.78 -31.29 24.76
CA PRO A 7 18.70 -30.70 24.01
C PRO A 7 19.22 -29.57 23.14
N ALA A 8 18.91 -29.60 21.85
CA ALA A 8 19.37 -28.61 20.88
C ALA A 8 18.19 -27.99 20.10
N LEU A 9 18.29 -26.70 19.88
CA LEU A 9 17.35 -26.01 18.97
C LEU A 9 17.65 -26.45 17.53
N THR A 10 16.60 -26.79 16.80
CA THR A 10 16.67 -27.17 15.38
C THR A 10 15.73 -26.28 14.58
N TYR A 11 16.14 -25.94 13.35
CA TYR A 11 15.27 -25.20 12.44
C TYR A 11 14.11 -26.08 12.00
N THR A 12 12.90 -25.54 12.16
CA THR A 12 11.63 -26.12 11.69
C THR A 12 11.00 -25.18 10.65
N GLY A 13 9.89 -25.59 10.04
CA GLY A 13 9.09 -24.69 9.20
C GLY A 13 8.74 -23.39 9.94
N ALA A 14 8.31 -23.50 11.20
CA ALA A 14 7.97 -22.32 12.00
C ALA A 14 9.16 -21.38 12.25
N SER A 15 10.38 -21.89 12.41
CA SER A 15 11.57 -21.06 12.63
C SER A 15 12.11 -20.42 11.35
N LYS A 16 11.68 -20.88 10.18
CA LYS A 16 12.02 -20.30 8.86
C LYS A 16 10.92 -19.43 8.31
N SER A 17 9.71 -19.50 8.88
CA SER A 17 8.56 -18.73 8.43
C SER A 17 8.76 -17.24 8.70
N ALA A 18 8.41 -16.40 7.71
CA ALA A 18 8.32 -14.96 7.89
C ALA A 18 7.06 -14.50 8.66
N VAL A 19 6.17 -15.42 9.04
CA VAL A 19 5.09 -15.12 10.00
C VAL A 19 5.67 -15.22 11.40
N PRO A 20 5.82 -14.10 12.09
CA PRO A 20 6.28 -14.16 13.45
C PRO A 20 5.14 -14.60 14.35
N ILE A 21 5.47 -15.53 15.20
CA ILE A 21 5.05 -15.61 16.59
C ILE A 21 3.56 -15.86 16.86
N ILE A 22 3.40 -16.56 17.92
CA ILE A 22 2.23 -17.08 18.62
C ILE A 22 0.94 -16.25 18.46
N ASN A 23 0.98 -14.93 18.62
CA ASN A 23 -0.24 -14.12 18.59
C ASN A 23 -0.86 -13.95 17.20
N GLU A 24 -0.05 -13.96 16.16
CA GLU A 24 -0.54 -13.82 14.77
C GLU A 24 -0.75 -15.18 14.09
N SER A 25 -0.09 -16.23 14.56
CA SER A 25 -0.27 -17.59 14.04
C SER A 25 -1.66 -18.19 14.33
N GLU A 26 -2.36 -17.64 15.33
CA GLU A 26 -3.72 -18.04 15.69
C GLU A 26 -4.81 -17.24 14.96
N LEU A 27 -4.44 -16.23 14.17
CA LEU A 27 -5.38 -15.49 13.35
C LEU A 27 -6.01 -16.38 12.28
N GLN A 28 -7.24 -16.07 11.89
CA GLN A 28 -7.83 -16.67 10.71
C GLN A 28 -6.88 -16.46 9.52
N THR A 29 -6.41 -17.55 8.93
CA THR A 29 -5.38 -17.52 7.90
C THR A 29 -5.89 -18.22 6.64
N ILE A 30 -5.72 -17.54 5.50
CA ILE A 30 -5.95 -18.12 4.17
C ILE A 30 -4.71 -17.87 3.30
N THR A 31 -4.56 -18.68 2.25
CA THR A 31 -3.51 -18.47 1.23
C THR A 31 -4.14 -17.88 -0.02
N ALA A 32 -3.53 -16.85 -0.56
CA ALA A 32 -3.94 -16.24 -1.82
C ALA A 32 -3.67 -17.19 -3.01
N GLU A 33 -4.42 -17.01 -4.07
CA GLU A 33 -4.25 -17.77 -5.32
C GLU A 33 -3.59 -16.91 -6.40
N PRO A 34 -2.73 -17.45 -7.28
CA PRO A 34 -2.24 -16.74 -8.44
C PRO A 34 -3.38 -16.24 -9.32
N TRP A 35 -3.35 -14.96 -9.70
CA TRP A 35 -4.42 -14.34 -10.49
C TRP A 35 -3.97 -13.90 -11.88
N VAL A 36 -2.91 -13.07 -11.97
CA VAL A 36 -2.30 -12.63 -13.24
C VAL A 36 -0.80 -12.53 -13.06
N LYS A 37 -0.05 -13.11 -14.00
CA LYS A 37 1.39 -12.88 -14.11
C LYS A 37 1.62 -11.58 -14.86
N ILE A 38 2.38 -10.67 -14.26
CA ILE A 38 2.72 -9.39 -14.89
C ILE A 38 4.02 -9.51 -15.70
N SER A 39 5.01 -10.22 -15.16
CA SER A 39 6.32 -10.36 -15.80
C SER A 39 7.00 -11.68 -15.41
N ASP A 40 7.88 -12.17 -16.28
CA ASP A 40 8.85 -13.22 -15.97
C ASP A 40 10.08 -12.68 -15.20
N GLU A 41 10.13 -11.37 -14.98
CA GLU A 41 11.16 -10.70 -14.19
C GLU A 41 10.57 -10.25 -12.84
N GLY A 42 11.39 -10.22 -11.81
CA GLY A 42 11.04 -9.64 -10.53
C GLY A 42 10.95 -8.12 -10.63
N LEU A 43 9.75 -7.58 -10.86
CA LEU A 43 9.47 -6.15 -10.91
C LEU A 43 8.93 -5.67 -9.57
N GLN A 44 9.28 -4.48 -9.14
CA GLN A 44 8.66 -3.82 -7.99
C GLN A 44 7.30 -3.25 -8.40
N LEU A 45 6.26 -4.06 -8.23
CA LEU A 45 4.87 -3.67 -8.52
C LEU A 45 4.30 -2.90 -7.35
N GLU A 46 3.54 -1.83 -7.64
CA GLU A 46 2.93 -0.93 -6.66
C GLU A 46 1.62 -0.31 -7.14
N GLY A 47 0.90 0.31 -6.23
CA GLY A 47 -0.11 1.31 -6.49
C GLY A 47 -1.32 0.82 -7.26
N LEU A 48 -1.93 -0.30 -6.84
CA LEU A 48 -3.11 -0.87 -7.48
C LEU A 48 -4.33 0.06 -7.41
N CYS A 49 -4.99 0.31 -8.53
CA CYS A 49 -6.27 1.03 -8.58
C CYS A 49 -7.15 0.55 -9.72
N PHE A 50 -8.45 0.35 -9.46
CA PHE A 50 -9.42 -0.04 -10.47
C PHE A 50 -10.16 1.18 -11.04
N ASP A 51 -10.39 1.20 -12.35
CA ASP A 51 -11.28 2.15 -13.01
C ASP A 51 -12.76 1.72 -12.92
N ARG A 52 -13.67 2.57 -13.44
CA ARG A 52 -15.11 2.29 -13.48
C ARG A 52 -15.48 1.13 -14.41
N ALA A 53 -14.63 0.78 -15.34
CA ALA A 53 -14.79 -0.38 -16.23
C ALA A 53 -14.17 -1.66 -15.62
N HIS A 54 -13.68 -1.57 -14.40
CA HIS A 54 -13.01 -2.62 -13.64
C HIS A 54 -11.63 -3.03 -14.18
N ASN A 55 -11.01 -2.22 -15.06
CA ASN A 55 -9.62 -2.45 -15.43
C ASN A 55 -8.72 -2.02 -14.29
N LEU A 56 -7.65 -2.78 -14.08
CA LEU A 56 -6.67 -2.50 -13.03
C LEU A 56 -5.48 -1.73 -13.60
N PHE A 57 -5.13 -0.63 -12.94
CA PHE A 57 -3.87 0.10 -13.17
C PHE A 57 -2.90 -0.17 -12.02
N LEU A 58 -1.61 -0.23 -12.34
CA LEU A 58 -0.53 -0.40 -11.36
C LEU A 58 0.78 0.18 -11.88
N CYS A 59 1.65 0.55 -10.94
CA CYS A 59 3.00 1.02 -11.20
C CYS A 59 4.02 -0.12 -11.18
N GLU A 60 5.08 0.05 -11.95
CA GLU A 60 6.36 -0.63 -11.79
C GLU A 60 7.39 0.44 -11.44
N VAL A 61 7.92 0.37 -10.22
CA VAL A 61 8.65 1.47 -9.59
C VAL A 61 9.94 1.77 -10.32
N PHE A 62 10.84 0.80 -10.42
CA PHE A 62 12.22 1.03 -10.87
C PHE A 62 12.35 1.18 -12.38
N GLY A 63 11.49 0.55 -13.16
CA GLY A 63 11.44 0.72 -14.61
C GLY A 63 10.54 1.86 -15.05
N GLY A 64 9.78 2.46 -14.12
CA GLY A 64 8.96 3.63 -14.39
C GLY A 64 7.75 3.38 -15.28
N LYS A 65 7.19 2.18 -15.28
CA LYS A 65 6.03 1.83 -16.13
C LYS A 65 4.73 1.93 -15.37
N VAL A 66 3.67 2.30 -16.08
CA VAL A 66 2.30 2.11 -15.63
C VAL A 66 1.66 1.05 -16.51
N PHE A 67 1.24 -0.05 -15.86
CA PHE A 67 0.55 -1.14 -16.51
C PHE A 67 -0.96 -1.01 -16.37
N ARG A 68 -1.68 -1.66 -17.29
CA ARG A 68 -3.11 -1.90 -17.21
C ARG A 68 -3.39 -3.38 -17.43
N VAL A 69 -4.31 -3.92 -16.62
CA VAL A 69 -4.87 -5.25 -16.79
C VAL A 69 -6.32 -5.10 -17.17
N ASP A 70 -6.65 -5.44 -18.42
CA ASP A 70 -8.01 -5.40 -18.93
C ASP A 70 -8.81 -6.61 -18.44
N LEU A 71 -10.00 -6.37 -17.88
CA LEU A 71 -10.90 -7.44 -17.46
C LEU A 71 -12.09 -7.60 -18.46
N PRO A 72 -12.59 -8.83 -18.66
CA PRO A 72 -12.28 -10.07 -17.94
C PRO A 72 -11.10 -10.88 -18.50
N GLU A 73 -10.53 -10.50 -19.66
CA GLU A 73 -9.52 -11.29 -20.38
C GLU A 73 -8.17 -11.36 -19.63
N LYS A 74 -7.97 -10.49 -18.64
CA LYS A 74 -6.73 -10.37 -17.86
C LYS A 74 -5.51 -10.07 -18.75
N GLN A 75 -5.71 -9.28 -19.79
CA GLN A 75 -4.64 -8.88 -20.69
C GLN A 75 -3.83 -7.76 -20.07
N VAL A 76 -2.52 -8.00 -19.93
CA VAL A 76 -1.56 -7.01 -19.42
C VAL A 76 -1.02 -6.17 -20.56
N SER A 77 -1.02 -4.86 -20.40
CA SER A 77 -0.42 -3.91 -21.34
C SER A 77 0.31 -2.80 -20.59
N THR A 78 1.35 -2.23 -21.19
CA THR A 78 1.96 -0.98 -20.71
C THR A 78 1.14 0.18 -21.26
N VAL A 79 0.56 0.99 -20.37
CA VAL A 79 -0.21 2.18 -20.77
C VAL A 79 0.74 3.29 -21.20
N PHE A 80 1.73 3.58 -20.35
CA PHE A 80 2.77 4.56 -20.66
C PHE A 80 4.03 4.33 -19.82
N GLN A 81 5.13 4.92 -20.29
CA GLN A 81 6.36 5.07 -19.53
C GLN A 81 6.28 6.41 -18.78
N SER A 82 6.37 6.38 -17.47
CA SER A 82 6.41 7.60 -16.66
C SER A 82 7.59 8.48 -17.04
N THR A 83 7.36 9.77 -17.15
CA THR A 83 8.43 10.78 -17.33
C THR A 83 9.08 11.17 -16.02
N LYS A 84 8.45 10.81 -14.89
CA LYS A 84 8.98 11.00 -13.54
C LYS A 84 9.54 9.68 -13.03
N THR A 85 10.58 9.75 -12.23
CA THR A 85 11.29 8.58 -11.71
C THR A 85 10.56 7.94 -10.53
N ASN A 86 10.54 6.61 -10.51
CA ASN A 86 10.02 5.78 -9.44
C ASN A 86 8.55 6.06 -9.11
N PRO A 87 7.59 5.84 -10.06
CA PRO A 87 6.17 5.92 -9.76
C PRO A 87 5.80 4.84 -8.74
N ALA A 88 5.09 5.22 -7.68
CA ALA A 88 4.77 4.35 -6.55
C ALA A 88 3.28 4.03 -6.45
N ALA A 89 2.39 4.95 -6.76
CA ALA A 89 0.96 4.67 -6.74
C ALA A 89 0.21 5.30 -7.93
N VAL A 90 -0.87 4.64 -8.35
CA VAL A 90 -1.89 5.20 -9.23
C VAL A 90 -3.19 5.26 -8.45
N LYS A 91 -3.83 6.42 -8.43
CA LYS A 91 -5.22 6.56 -7.94
C LYS A 91 -6.03 7.28 -9.02
N ILE A 92 -7.30 6.97 -9.08
CA ILE A 92 -8.16 7.51 -10.14
C ILE A 92 -9.09 8.57 -9.55
N HIS A 93 -9.04 9.76 -10.11
CA HIS A 93 -9.93 10.84 -9.74
C HIS A 93 -11.32 10.64 -10.38
N LYS A 94 -12.35 11.27 -9.83
CA LYS A 94 -13.74 11.15 -10.30
C LYS A 94 -13.95 11.55 -11.77
N ASP A 95 -13.10 12.42 -12.31
CA ASP A 95 -13.11 12.81 -13.73
C ASP A 95 -12.46 11.77 -14.67
N GLY A 96 -11.88 10.70 -14.11
CA GLY A 96 -11.23 9.62 -14.85
C GLY A 96 -9.73 9.79 -15.04
N LYS A 97 -9.12 10.89 -14.60
CA LYS A 97 -7.68 11.08 -14.66
C LYS A 97 -6.96 10.13 -13.70
N LEU A 98 -5.81 9.63 -14.12
CA LEU A 98 -4.88 8.87 -13.33
C LEU A 98 -3.95 9.84 -12.59
N TYR A 99 -4.01 9.86 -11.27
CA TYR A 99 -3.06 10.56 -10.41
C TYR A 99 -1.94 9.59 -10.05
N VAL A 100 -0.73 9.94 -10.43
CA VAL A 100 0.45 9.10 -10.23
C VAL A 100 1.36 9.75 -9.20
N CYS A 101 1.52 9.08 -8.06
CA CYS A 101 2.54 9.43 -7.07
C CYS A 101 3.90 8.92 -7.55
N TYR A 102 4.95 9.71 -7.29
CA TYR A 102 6.31 9.29 -7.63
C TYR A 102 7.30 9.68 -6.53
N LEU A 103 8.23 8.79 -6.26
CA LEU A 103 9.24 8.92 -5.19
C LEU A 103 10.43 9.80 -5.61
N GLY A 104 10.59 10.06 -6.91
CA GLY A 104 11.73 10.81 -7.42
C GLY A 104 13.05 10.11 -7.14
N ASP A 105 13.96 10.81 -6.50
CA ASP A 105 15.28 10.29 -6.10
C ASP A 105 15.28 9.60 -4.72
N PHE A 106 14.12 9.38 -4.12
CA PHE A 106 13.92 8.92 -2.74
C PHE A 106 14.37 9.91 -1.65
N GLU A 107 14.70 11.13 -2.02
CA GLU A 107 15.15 12.15 -1.07
C GLU A 107 14.30 13.43 -1.12
N SER A 108 14.08 14.00 -2.32
CA SER A 108 13.57 15.38 -2.42
C SER A 108 12.76 15.69 -3.69
N SER A 109 12.79 14.83 -4.70
CA SER A 109 12.26 15.14 -6.03
C SER A 109 10.97 14.41 -6.40
N GLY A 110 10.24 13.90 -5.40
CA GLY A 110 8.94 13.26 -5.56
C GLY A 110 7.80 14.25 -5.73
N GLY A 111 6.64 13.73 -6.14
CA GLY A 111 5.45 14.56 -6.36
C GLY A 111 4.25 13.77 -6.85
N ILE A 112 3.25 14.47 -7.37
CA ILE A 112 2.05 13.90 -7.99
C ILE A 112 1.79 14.60 -9.32
N TYR A 113 1.55 13.83 -10.36
CA TYR A 113 1.05 14.32 -11.63
C TYR A 113 -0.22 13.58 -12.04
N ALA A 114 -1.04 14.21 -12.88
CA ALA A 114 -2.21 13.60 -13.48
C ALA A 114 -2.04 13.44 -15.00
N VAL A 115 -2.60 12.35 -15.53
CA VAL A 115 -2.68 12.05 -16.95
C VAL A 115 -4.06 11.46 -17.26
N ASP A 116 -4.44 11.38 -18.54
CA ASP A 116 -5.59 10.57 -18.95
C ASP A 116 -5.27 9.06 -18.89
N ASP A 117 -6.27 8.22 -19.17
CA ASP A 117 -6.16 6.76 -19.14
C ASP A 117 -5.26 6.17 -20.25
N THR A 118 -4.72 7.02 -21.12
CA THR A 118 -3.73 6.67 -22.17
C THR A 118 -2.34 7.23 -21.86
N GLY A 119 -2.17 7.93 -20.73
CA GLY A 119 -0.90 8.54 -20.33
C GLY A 119 -0.59 9.89 -20.97
N ASN A 120 -1.58 10.51 -21.62
CA ASN A 120 -1.45 11.83 -22.23
C ASN A 120 -2.03 12.92 -21.31
N ASN A 121 -1.99 14.18 -21.79
CA ASN A 121 -2.54 15.34 -21.08
C ASN A 121 -1.97 15.53 -19.67
N PHE A 122 -0.64 15.50 -19.60
CA PHE A 122 0.12 15.65 -18.37
C PHE A 122 -0.17 16.98 -17.66
N GLU A 123 -0.40 16.89 -16.34
CA GLU A 123 -0.62 18.01 -15.43
C GLU A 123 0.12 17.76 -14.12
N ASP A 124 1.05 18.62 -13.73
CA ASP A 124 1.67 18.56 -12.41
C ASP A 124 0.64 19.00 -11.35
N ILE A 125 0.31 18.11 -10.42
CA ILE A 125 -0.69 18.37 -9.36
C ILE A 125 -0.01 18.99 -8.14
N ILE A 126 1.12 18.43 -7.72
CA ILE A 126 1.97 19.02 -6.68
C ILE A 126 3.29 19.39 -7.33
N ASN A 127 3.49 20.67 -7.53
CA ASN A 127 4.66 21.28 -8.14
C ASN A 127 5.17 22.43 -7.28
N ASP A 128 5.16 22.26 -5.97
CA ASP A 128 5.79 23.22 -5.07
C ASP A 128 7.28 22.97 -5.05
N ILE A 129 8.00 23.73 -5.88
CA ILE A 129 9.47 23.69 -5.94
C ILE A 129 10.14 24.16 -4.66
N THR A 130 9.39 24.66 -3.68
CA THR A 130 9.90 25.12 -2.38
C THR A 130 9.84 24.04 -1.32
N THR A 131 9.03 22.98 -1.53
CA THR A 131 8.89 21.87 -0.61
C THR A 131 9.35 20.58 -1.29
N GLU A 132 10.27 19.91 -0.63
CA GLU A 132 10.81 18.63 -1.06
C GLU A 132 9.91 17.50 -0.53
N TYR A 133 9.48 16.59 -1.41
CA TYR A 133 8.70 15.41 -1.06
C TYR A 133 9.24 14.16 -1.74
N CYS A 134 8.97 13.00 -1.14
CA CYS A 134 8.97 11.69 -1.78
C CYS A 134 7.57 11.12 -1.64
N ILE A 135 6.71 11.23 -2.63
CA ILE A 135 5.31 10.87 -2.46
C ILE A 135 5.09 9.41 -2.87
N ASP A 136 4.60 8.62 -1.91
CA ASP A 136 4.39 7.19 -2.11
C ASP A 136 2.94 6.86 -2.48
N ASP A 137 1.97 7.18 -1.64
CA ASP A 137 0.57 6.84 -1.86
C ASP A 137 -0.36 8.05 -1.63
N LEU A 138 -1.59 7.97 -2.11
CA LEU A 138 -2.65 8.94 -1.82
C LEU A 138 -4.02 8.28 -1.66
N VAL A 139 -4.92 8.97 -0.96
CA VAL A 139 -6.34 8.61 -0.87
C VAL A 139 -7.20 9.88 -1.01
N PHE A 140 -8.20 9.83 -1.90
CA PHE A 140 -9.16 10.93 -2.08
C PHE A 140 -10.22 10.92 -0.96
N ASP A 141 -10.66 12.11 -0.56
CA ASP A 141 -11.90 12.31 0.18
C ASP A 141 -13.11 12.47 -0.76
N SER A 142 -14.31 12.51 -0.21
CA SER A 142 -15.56 12.66 -0.97
C SER A 142 -15.72 14.04 -1.66
N LYS A 143 -14.91 15.03 -1.27
CA LYS A 143 -14.93 16.39 -1.80
C LYS A 143 -13.98 16.57 -2.98
N GLY A 144 -13.10 15.60 -3.23
CA GLY A 144 -12.07 15.64 -4.26
C GLY A 144 -10.73 16.21 -3.80
N GLY A 145 -10.58 16.52 -2.51
CA GLY A 145 -9.29 16.67 -1.87
C GLY A 145 -8.65 15.30 -1.64
N PHE A 146 -7.40 15.27 -1.22
CA PHE A 146 -6.73 14.00 -0.97
C PHE A 146 -5.63 14.12 0.08
N TYR A 147 -5.38 13.02 0.76
CA TYR A 147 -4.21 12.86 1.63
C TYR A 147 -3.12 12.13 0.86
N PHE A 148 -1.88 12.55 1.05
CA PHE A 148 -0.72 11.83 0.52
C PHE A 148 0.33 11.57 1.58
N THR A 149 1.11 10.51 1.39
CA THR A 149 2.23 10.14 2.26
C THR A 149 3.55 10.63 1.70
N ASP A 150 4.38 11.17 2.57
CA ASP A 150 5.75 11.56 2.29
C ASP A 150 6.71 10.50 2.87
N PHE A 151 7.35 9.76 1.99
CA PHE A 151 8.18 8.58 2.26
C PHE A 151 9.55 8.91 2.87
N ARG A 152 9.86 10.17 3.11
CA ARG A 152 11.19 10.61 3.54
C ARG A 152 11.56 10.15 4.96
N GLY A 153 12.88 10.06 5.16
CA GLY A 153 13.49 9.86 6.47
C GLY A 153 13.70 8.41 6.86
N PHE A 154 14.18 8.25 8.08
CA PHE A 154 14.53 6.95 8.67
C PHE A 154 14.04 6.92 10.12
N SER A 155 13.99 5.74 10.74
CA SER A 155 13.57 5.58 12.14
C SER A 155 14.37 6.45 13.14
N THR A 156 15.63 6.77 12.80
CA THR A 156 16.50 7.64 13.60
C THR A 156 16.42 9.12 13.22
N ASN A 157 15.79 9.45 12.11
CA ASN A 157 15.58 10.81 11.60
C ASN A 157 14.30 10.86 10.75
N PRO A 158 13.11 10.83 11.37
CA PRO A 158 11.84 10.83 10.66
C PRO A 158 11.59 12.21 10.04
N LEU A 159 11.48 12.27 8.71
CA LEU A 159 11.26 13.49 7.94
C LEU A 159 9.92 13.49 7.21
N GLY A 160 9.30 12.32 7.04
CA GLY A 160 8.05 12.16 6.33
C GLY A 160 6.82 12.53 7.15
N GLY A 161 5.66 12.23 6.61
CA GLY A 161 4.39 12.53 7.22
C GLY A 161 3.21 12.33 6.29
N VAL A 162 2.05 12.84 6.69
CA VAL A 162 0.85 12.91 5.85
C VAL A 162 0.41 14.33 5.69
N TYR A 163 0.04 14.68 4.47
CA TYR A 163 -0.38 16.01 4.07
C TYR A 163 -1.72 15.92 3.37
N TYR A 164 -2.55 16.94 3.53
CA TYR A 164 -3.83 17.09 2.84
C TYR A 164 -3.72 18.15 1.74
N VAL A 165 -4.24 17.83 0.58
CA VAL A 165 -4.36 18.75 -0.57
C VAL A 165 -5.82 19.12 -0.76
N SER A 166 -6.11 20.42 -0.81
CA SER A 166 -7.47 20.91 -1.03
C SER A 166 -8.00 20.52 -2.41
N PRO A 167 -9.34 20.42 -2.61
CA PRO A 167 -9.94 20.00 -3.89
C PRO A 167 -9.58 20.84 -5.10
N ASP A 168 -9.17 22.10 -4.89
CA ASP A 168 -8.71 23.02 -5.95
C ASP A 168 -7.18 22.95 -6.16
N HIS A 169 -6.50 22.06 -5.44
CA HIS A 169 -5.04 21.83 -5.44
C HIS A 169 -4.19 23.08 -5.08
N GLN A 170 -4.80 24.09 -4.45
CA GLN A 170 -4.09 25.33 -4.14
C GLN A 170 -3.42 25.32 -2.77
N THR A 171 -3.81 24.40 -1.89
CA THR A 171 -3.32 24.37 -0.51
C THR A 171 -2.87 22.96 -0.14
N VAL A 172 -1.64 22.87 0.38
CA VAL A 172 -1.11 21.66 1.01
C VAL A 172 -0.95 21.93 2.50
N THR A 173 -1.63 21.13 3.32
CA THR A 173 -1.65 21.29 4.78
C THR A 173 -1.09 20.04 5.46
N PRO A 174 -0.09 20.13 6.35
CA PRO A 174 0.38 18.99 7.10
C PRO A 174 -0.69 18.50 8.08
N VAL A 175 -0.98 17.20 8.07
CA VAL A 175 -1.88 16.54 9.02
C VAL A 175 -1.08 15.95 10.19
N ILE A 176 -0.08 15.12 9.88
CA ILE A 176 0.84 14.57 10.86
C ILE A 176 2.25 14.49 10.25
N GLN A 177 3.24 14.84 11.05
CA GLN A 177 4.65 14.88 10.62
C GLN A 177 5.52 14.00 11.53
N ASN A 178 6.79 13.88 11.19
CA ASN A 178 7.78 13.05 11.90
C ASN A 178 7.45 11.55 11.87
N ILE A 179 6.99 11.08 10.71
CA ILE A 179 6.82 9.67 10.37
C ILE A 179 8.00 9.26 9.51
N SER A 180 8.62 8.12 9.82
CA SER A 180 9.74 7.58 9.05
C SER A 180 9.24 6.64 7.97
N VAL A 181 9.39 7.04 6.71
CA VAL A 181 8.91 6.25 5.59
C VAL A 181 7.38 6.02 5.74
N ALA A 182 6.60 7.13 5.72
CA ALA A 182 5.14 7.06 5.62
C ALA A 182 4.79 6.49 4.25
N ASN A 183 4.09 5.35 4.23
CA ASN A 183 3.86 4.55 3.02
C ASN A 183 2.36 4.53 2.70
N GLY A 184 1.64 3.45 2.99
CA GLY A 184 0.21 3.36 2.70
C GLY A 184 -0.65 4.33 3.49
N VAL A 185 -1.72 4.82 2.85
CA VAL A 185 -2.73 5.67 3.46
C VAL A 185 -4.14 5.21 3.07
N ALA A 186 -5.04 5.15 4.05
CA ALA A 186 -6.44 4.82 3.81
C ALA A 186 -7.36 5.67 4.69
N LEU A 187 -8.53 6.02 4.16
CA LEU A 187 -9.54 6.84 4.84
C LEU A 187 -10.75 5.97 5.16
N SER A 188 -11.29 6.03 6.40
CA SER A 188 -12.49 5.30 6.79
C SER A 188 -13.69 5.68 5.91
N THR A 189 -14.70 4.83 5.88
CA THR A 189 -15.89 5.02 5.04
C THR A 189 -16.67 6.29 5.38
N ASP A 190 -16.59 6.77 6.61
CA ASP A 190 -17.17 8.02 7.10
C ASP A 190 -16.19 9.20 7.12
N GLU A 191 -14.96 8.99 6.60
CA GLU A 191 -13.87 9.98 6.54
C GLU A 191 -13.41 10.53 7.90
N SER A 192 -13.78 9.88 8.99
CA SER A 192 -13.40 10.32 10.35
C SER A 192 -12.07 9.77 10.84
N VAL A 193 -11.54 8.73 10.19
CA VAL A 193 -10.28 8.07 10.57
C VAL A 193 -9.36 7.93 9.37
N LEU A 194 -8.13 8.42 9.55
CA LEU A 194 -7.03 8.23 8.62
C LEU A 194 -6.09 7.15 9.15
N TRP A 195 -5.82 6.14 8.35
CA TRP A 195 -4.85 5.09 8.60
C TRP A 195 -3.57 5.37 7.84
N VAL A 196 -2.43 5.17 8.50
CA VAL A 196 -1.10 5.36 7.88
C VAL A 196 -0.17 4.24 8.32
N THR A 197 0.54 3.66 7.38
CA THR A 197 1.62 2.73 7.66
C THR A 197 2.95 3.49 7.74
N GLU A 198 3.73 3.19 8.75
CA GLU A 198 5.10 3.68 8.92
C GLU A 198 6.06 2.51 8.76
N THR A 199 6.63 2.39 7.57
CA THR A 199 7.44 1.22 7.19
C THR A 199 8.70 1.10 8.05
N ASN A 200 9.47 2.17 8.18
CA ASN A 200 10.81 2.08 8.79
C ASN A 200 10.80 2.04 10.33
N ALA A 201 9.64 2.27 10.96
CA ALA A 201 9.47 2.12 12.41
C ALA A 201 8.46 1.02 12.79
N ASN A 202 7.98 0.24 11.81
CA ASN A 202 7.06 -0.88 12.03
C ASN A 202 5.79 -0.50 12.80
N ARG A 203 5.12 0.60 12.41
CA ARG A 203 3.95 1.13 13.13
C ARG A 203 2.73 1.24 12.23
N LEU A 204 1.57 0.99 12.82
CA LEU A 204 0.28 1.37 12.26
C LEU A 204 -0.23 2.60 13.02
N HIS A 205 -0.45 3.71 12.30
CA HIS A 205 -1.07 4.90 12.86
C HIS A 205 -2.57 4.89 12.59
N ARG A 206 -3.36 5.25 13.60
CA ARG A 206 -4.79 5.52 13.52
C ARG A 206 -5.04 6.93 14.01
N ILE A 207 -5.54 7.79 13.12
CA ILE A 207 -5.67 9.22 13.33
C ILE A 207 -7.14 9.59 13.21
N GLU A 208 -7.77 10.05 14.28
CA GLU A 208 -9.13 10.58 14.26
C GLU A 208 -9.09 12.04 13.82
N LEU A 209 -9.82 12.34 12.75
CA LEU A 209 -9.92 13.68 12.17
C LEU A 209 -11.15 14.41 12.73
N LEU A 210 -11.05 15.73 12.81
CA LEU A 210 -12.21 16.61 13.01
C LEU A 210 -12.96 16.82 11.68
N GLU A 211 -14.11 17.47 11.72
CA GLU A 211 -14.98 17.73 10.56
C GLU A 211 -14.31 18.53 9.43
N ASP A 212 -13.22 19.24 9.73
CA ASP A 212 -12.41 19.95 8.73
C ASP A 212 -11.56 19.01 7.86
N GLY A 213 -11.46 17.73 8.26
CA GLY A 213 -10.64 16.72 7.56
C GLY A 213 -9.13 16.90 7.70
N VAL A 214 -8.66 17.88 8.46
CA VAL A 214 -7.21 18.20 8.57
C VAL A 214 -6.74 18.18 10.03
N SER A 215 -7.56 18.70 10.94
CA SER A 215 -7.22 18.75 12.35
C SER A 215 -7.42 17.40 13.03
N ILE A 216 -6.45 17.01 13.85
CA ILE A 216 -6.53 15.78 14.63
C ILE A 216 -7.41 16.05 15.86
N ALA A 217 -8.36 15.15 16.13
CA ALA A 217 -9.20 15.20 17.34
C ALA A 217 -8.34 15.14 18.62
N PRO A 218 -8.76 15.75 19.73
CA PRO A 218 -8.06 15.61 21.00
C PRO A 218 -7.91 14.14 21.39
N PHE A 219 -6.66 13.71 21.64
CA PHE A 219 -6.29 12.28 21.87
C PHE A 219 -6.54 11.36 20.68
N GLY A 220 -6.78 11.90 19.47
CA GLY A 220 -7.16 11.14 18.28
C GLY A 220 -6.01 10.43 17.58
N ALA A 221 -4.74 10.76 17.86
CA ALA A 221 -3.60 10.05 17.26
C ALA A 221 -3.15 8.90 18.16
N SER A 222 -3.10 7.68 17.59
CA SER A 222 -2.69 6.47 18.30
C SER A 222 -1.89 5.54 17.41
N ILE A 223 -1.13 4.64 18.03
CA ILE A 223 -0.45 3.53 17.38
C ILE A 223 -1.06 2.24 17.91
N PRO A 224 -2.13 1.73 17.28
CA PRO A 224 -2.82 0.53 17.77
C PRO A 224 -2.01 -0.75 17.56
N TYR A 225 -1.03 -0.75 16.65
CA TYR A 225 -0.24 -1.93 16.34
C TYR A 225 1.21 -1.59 16.01
N TYR A 226 2.12 -2.44 16.53
CA TYR A 226 3.53 -2.48 16.16
C TYR A 226 3.78 -3.78 15.40
N PHE A 227 4.18 -3.66 14.15
CA PHE A 227 4.52 -4.82 13.33
C PHE A 227 5.83 -5.44 13.78
N THR A 228 5.97 -6.73 13.56
CA THR A 228 7.18 -7.49 13.88
C THR A 228 7.93 -7.84 12.60
N GLY A 229 9.22 -8.06 12.70
CA GLY A 229 10.08 -8.39 11.56
C GLY A 229 11.03 -7.26 11.18
N HIS A 230 11.82 -7.51 10.15
CA HIS A 230 12.84 -6.57 9.70
C HIS A 230 12.24 -5.54 8.74
N GLU A 231 11.52 -5.99 7.75
CA GLU A 231 10.85 -5.14 6.78
C GLU A 231 9.41 -4.87 7.27
N GLY A 232 8.90 -3.69 6.97
CA GLY A 232 7.73 -3.14 7.62
C GLY A 232 6.44 -3.23 6.81
N PRO A 233 5.36 -2.60 7.31
CA PRO A 233 4.13 -2.44 6.57
C PRO A 233 4.36 -1.57 5.33
N ASP A 234 3.66 -1.92 4.26
CA ASP A 234 3.66 -1.23 2.97
C ASP A 234 2.30 -0.56 2.74
N SER A 235 1.78 -0.57 1.54
CA SER A 235 0.49 0.04 1.22
C SER A 235 -0.69 -0.68 1.86
N CYS A 236 -1.83 0.00 1.92
CA CYS A 236 -3.04 -0.51 2.56
C CYS A 236 -4.33 -0.08 1.83
N CYS A 237 -5.41 -0.81 2.09
CA CYS A 237 -6.76 -0.45 1.67
C CYS A 237 -7.79 -0.84 2.73
N ILE A 238 -9.04 -0.35 2.58
CA ILE A 238 -10.15 -0.72 3.48
C ILE A 238 -11.29 -1.42 2.74
N ASP A 239 -12.06 -2.20 3.48
CA ASP A 239 -13.36 -2.70 3.05
C ASP A 239 -14.54 -1.84 3.55
N SER A 240 -15.76 -2.22 3.19
CA SER A 240 -17.00 -1.49 3.56
C SER A 240 -17.36 -1.56 5.04
N ASP A 241 -16.72 -2.42 5.80
CA ASP A 241 -16.89 -2.56 7.25
C ASP A 241 -15.77 -1.84 8.04
N ASP A 242 -14.95 -1.05 7.33
CA ASP A 242 -13.74 -0.37 7.84
C ASP A 242 -12.65 -1.32 8.34
N ASN A 243 -12.59 -2.56 7.83
CA ASN A 243 -11.42 -3.38 8.07
C ASN A 243 -10.27 -2.93 7.18
N LEU A 244 -9.08 -2.81 7.76
CA LEU A 244 -7.86 -2.36 7.09
C LEU A 244 -7.02 -3.56 6.67
N TYR A 245 -6.61 -3.61 5.42
CA TYR A 245 -5.75 -4.63 4.83
C TYR A 245 -4.38 -4.01 4.57
N VAL A 246 -3.35 -4.48 5.26
CA VAL A 246 -1.98 -3.95 5.19
C VAL A 246 -1.07 -4.99 4.55
N ALA A 247 -0.46 -4.64 3.41
CA ALA A 247 0.59 -5.46 2.82
C ALA A 247 1.85 -5.40 3.69
N MET A 248 2.52 -6.53 3.86
CA MET A 248 3.71 -6.66 4.70
C MET A 248 4.91 -6.98 3.82
N TYR A 249 5.68 -5.95 3.51
CA TYR A 249 6.90 -6.06 2.72
C TYR A 249 7.90 -7.01 3.39
N GLY A 250 8.50 -7.89 2.61
CA GLY A 250 9.45 -8.90 3.11
C GLY A 250 8.82 -10.07 3.88
N GLN A 251 7.49 -10.08 4.05
CA GLN A 251 6.81 -11.14 4.81
C GLN A 251 5.84 -11.99 3.96
N GLY A 252 5.59 -11.63 2.70
CA GLY A 252 4.71 -12.37 1.80
C GLY A 252 3.31 -12.55 2.38
N ARG A 253 2.69 -11.50 2.90
CA ARG A 253 1.34 -11.55 3.47
C ARG A 253 0.63 -10.19 3.48
N VAL A 254 -0.68 -10.23 3.64
CA VAL A 254 -1.51 -9.09 4.02
C VAL A 254 -2.07 -9.36 5.41
N LEU A 255 -1.86 -8.45 6.35
CA LEU A 255 -2.41 -8.51 7.69
C LEU A 255 -3.67 -7.64 7.77
N VAL A 256 -4.76 -8.18 8.36
CA VAL A 256 -6.07 -7.52 8.36
C VAL A 256 -6.44 -7.09 9.77
N PHE A 257 -6.84 -5.83 9.90
CA PHE A 257 -7.24 -5.20 11.16
C PHE A 257 -8.70 -4.77 11.11
N ASN A 258 -9.39 -4.83 12.25
CA ASN A 258 -10.70 -4.20 12.35
C ASN A 258 -10.57 -2.67 12.52
N LYS A 259 -11.68 -1.93 12.46
CA LYS A 259 -11.73 -0.46 12.58
C LYS A 259 -11.13 0.12 13.88
N ARG A 260 -10.78 -0.72 14.85
CA ARG A 260 -10.09 -0.32 16.10
C ARG A 260 -8.59 -0.61 16.06
N GLY A 261 -8.09 -1.23 14.98
CA GLY A 261 -6.68 -1.60 14.83
C GLY A 261 -6.28 -2.91 15.51
N TYR A 262 -7.24 -3.78 15.86
CA TYR A 262 -6.93 -5.13 16.31
C TYR A 262 -6.78 -6.06 15.10
N PRO A 263 -5.72 -6.88 15.03
CA PRO A 263 -5.57 -7.86 13.96
C PRO A 263 -6.66 -8.94 14.06
N ILE A 264 -7.29 -9.26 12.95
CA ILE A 264 -8.42 -10.20 12.87
C ILE A 264 -8.24 -11.31 11.85
N GLY A 265 -7.24 -11.21 10.96
CA GLY A 265 -6.97 -12.20 9.95
C GLY A 265 -5.69 -11.91 9.17
N GLN A 266 -5.28 -12.87 8.36
CA GLN A 266 -4.15 -12.69 7.46
C GLN A 266 -4.32 -13.52 6.17
N ILE A 267 -3.73 -13.00 5.09
CA ILE A 267 -3.70 -13.62 3.77
C ILE A 267 -2.24 -13.85 3.43
N LEU A 268 -1.82 -15.10 3.27
CA LEU A 268 -0.44 -15.45 2.96
C LEU A 268 -0.25 -15.58 1.46
N MET A 269 0.91 -15.14 0.95
CA MET A 269 1.30 -15.45 -0.43
C MET A 269 1.70 -16.92 -0.53
N PRO A 270 1.43 -17.59 -1.66
CA PRO A 270 1.90 -18.95 -1.87
C PRO A 270 3.44 -18.99 -1.87
N ASP A 271 4.00 -20.14 -1.49
CA ASP A 271 5.44 -20.45 -1.49
C ASP A 271 6.33 -19.49 -0.66
N ARG A 272 5.70 -18.61 0.15
CA ARG A 272 6.42 -17.69 1.04
C ARG A 272 7.30 -18.39 2.08
N ASP A 273 6.89 -19.56 2.56
CA ASP A 273 7.66 -20.35 3.55
C ASP A 273 8.92 -20.97 2.93
N GLU A 274 9.01 -20.98 1.61
CA GLU A 274 10.19 -21.36 0.83
C GLU A 274 11.06 -20.16 0.44
N GLY A 275 10.62 -18.95 0.80
CA GLY A 275 11.34 -17.70 0.54
C GLY A 275 10.91 -16.99 -0.74
N HIS A 276 9.77 -17.39 -1.33
CA HIS A 276 9.22 -16.79 -2.55
C HIS A 276 8.11 -15.78 -2.26
N MET A 277 7.88 -14.84 -3.18
CA MET A 277 6.80 -13.83 -3.12
C MET A 277 6.74 -13.06 -1.80
N LEU A 278 7.89 -12.78 -1.19
CA LEU A 278 7.95 -12.12 0.10
C LEU A 278 7.59 -10.64 0.03
N ARG A 279 7.79 -9.99 -1.11
CA ARG A 279 7.52 -8.56 -1.29
C ARG A 279 6.08 -8.34 -1.74
N SER A 280 5.13 -8.49 -0.81
CA SER A 280 3.75 -8.05 -0.98
C SER A 280 3.67 -6.55 -0.65
N THR A 281 3.18 -5.75 -1.60
CA THR A 281 3.31 -4.30 -1.55
C THR A 281 1.97 -3.57 -1.48
N HIS A 282 1.00 -3.90 -2.34
CA HIS A 282 -0.26 -3.16 -2.40
C HIS A 282 -1.48 -4.08 -2.56
N PRO A 283 -2.50 -3.96 -1.69
CA PRO A 283 -3.79 -4.62 -1.84
C PRO A 283 -4.85 -3.68 -2.42
N ALA A 284 -5.73 -4.17 -3.30
CA ALA A 284 -6.89 -3.43 -3.79
C ALA A 284 -8.08 -4.35 -4.07
N PHE A 285 -9.29 -3.91 -3.75
CA PHE A 285 -10.51 -4.67 -4.02
C PHE A 285 -11.01 -4.46 -5.45
N ILE A 286 -11.47 -5.54 -6.08
CA ILE A 286 -12.29 -5.41 -7.30
C ILE A 286 -13.59 -4.71 -6.92
N PRO A 287 -13.98 -3.61 -7.60
CA PRO A 287 -15.12 -2.78 -7.22
C PRO A 287 -16.41 -3.56 -7.03
N GLY A 288 -17.12 -3.30 -5.93
CA GLY A 288 -18.39 -3.93 -5.61
C GLY A 288 -18.34 -5.39 -5.16
N THR A 289 -17.14 -5.97 -5.04
CA THR A 289 -16.91 -7.35 -4.61
C THR A 289 -16.07 -7.43 -3.33
N ASP A 290 -16.00 -8.60 -2.72
CA ASP A 290 -15.08 -8.94 -1.64
C ASP A 290 -13.77 -9.55 -2.14
N GLN A 291 -13.54 -9.54 -3.45
CA GLN A 291 -12.32 -10.07 -4.05
C GLN A 291 -11.21 -9.03 -3.97
N LEU A 292 -10.14 -9.38 -3.26
CA LEU A 292 -8.93 -8.59 -3.08
C LEU A 292 -7.86 -9.05 -4.09
N ILE A 293 -7.21 -8.08 -4.71
CA ILE A 293 -6.03 -8.29 -5.55
C ILE A 293 -4.82 -7.77 -4.77
N ILE A 294 -3.72 -8.52 -4.80
CA ILE A 294 -2.49 -8.22 -4.07
C ILE A 294 -1.33 -8.34 -5.04
N CYS A 295 -0.51 -7.32 -5.17
CA CYS A 295 0.73 -7.46 -5.91
C CYS A 295 1.86 -7.98 -5.01
N ALA A 296 2.64 -8.90 -5.57
CA ALA A 296 3.84 -9.40 -4.95
C ALA A 296 4.87 -9.78 -6.01
N ASN A 297 6.13 -9.80 -5.61
CA ASN A 297 7.24 -10.12 -6.50
C ASN A 297 8.29 -10.99 -5.82
N ASP A 298 9.12 -11.60 -6.65
CA ASP A 298 10.17 -12.54 -6.27
C ASP A 298 11.58 -12.02 -6.65
N ILE A 299 11.79 -10.72 -6.56
CA ILE A 299 13.04 -10.05 -6.97
C ILE A 299 14.27 -10.74 -6.35
N GLU A 300 14.21 -11.08 -5.06
CA GLU A 300 15.36 -11.64 -4.35
C GLU A 300 15.67 -13.07 -4.74
N ALA A 301 14.65 -13.87 -5.06
CA ALA A 301 14.84 -15.24 -5.53
C ALA A 301 15.04 -15.33 -7.06
N GLY A 302 15.03 -14.18 -7.76
CA GLY A 302 15.25 -14.12 -9.22
C GLY A 302 14.07 -14.62 -10.03
N GLY A 303 12.89 -14.56 -9.47
CA GLY A 303 11.65 -15.04 -10.08
C GLY A 303 10.76 -13.93 -10.61
N ASP A 304 9.49 -14.23 -10.71
CA ASP A 304 8.44 -13.52 -11.43
C ASP A 304 7.78 -12.39 -10.60
N SER A 305 6.92 -11.62 -11.28
CA SER A 305 6.02 -10.66 -10.64
C SER A 305 4.56 -11.00 -10.92
N TRP A 306 3.77 -11.10 -9.88
CA TRP A 306 2.40 -11.57 -9.94
C TRP A 306 1.41 -10.67 -9.23
N LEU A 307 0.17 -10.75 -9.70
CA LEU A 307 -1.01 -10.39 -8.95
C LEU A 307 -1.64 -11.66 -8.39
N PHE A 308 -1.92 -11.65 -7.11
CA PHE A 308 -2.61 -12.71 -6.39
C PHE A 308 -4.02 -12.29 -6.03
N THR A 309 -4.88 -13.25 -5.71
CA THR A 309 -6.25 -12.97 -5.30
C THR A 309 -6.66 -13.75 -4.06
N ALA A 310 -7.49 -13.11 -3.25
CA ALA A 310 -8.14 -13.72 -2.08
C ALA A 310 -9.49 -13.05 -1.84
N ARG A 311 -10.28 -13.55 -0.89
CA ARG A 311 -11.51 -12.88 -0.45
C ARG A 311 -11.28 -12.19 0.89
N GLY A 312 -11.69 -10.94 0.98
CA GLY A 312 -11.69 -10.17 2.21
C GLY A 312 -12.90 -10.47 3.10
N PHE A 313 -12.99 -9.84 4.25
CA PHE A 313 -14.12 -9.98 5.19
C PHE A 313 -15.40 -9.35 4.66
N ALA A 314 -15.30 -8.24 3.94
CA ALA A 314 -16.41 -7.51 3.35
C ALA A 314 -16.03 -7.02 1.94
N LYS A 315 -16.97 -6.37 1.26
CA LYS A 315 -16.71 -5.76 -0.05
C LYS A 315 -15.76 -4.59 0.08
N GLY A 316 -14.97 -4.33 -0.96
CA GLY A 316 -14.13 -3.14 -1.01
C GLY A 316 -14.95 -1.85 -0.80
N HIS A 317 -14.33 -0.87 -0.15
CA HIS A 317 -14.90 0.46 0.02
C HIS A 317 -15.20 1.11 -1.34
N ASN A 318 -16.33 1.84 -1.41
CA ASN A 318 -16.70 2.60 -2.60
C ASN A 318 -15.92 3.92 -2.65
N SER A 319 -14.68 3.84 -3.13
CA SER A 319 -13.75 4.96 -3.21
C SER A 319 -14.26 6.10 -4.13
N TYR A 320 -13.61 7.26 -4.05
CA TYR A 320 -14.02 8.52 -4.71
C TYR A 320 -14.30 8.37 -6.21
N GLN A 321 -13.52 7.61 -6.95
CA GLN A 321 -13.72 7.41 -8.40
C GLN A 321 -15.04 6.71 -8.76
N PHE A 322 -15.69 6.05 -7.81
CA PHE A 322 -16.96 5.33 -8.03
C PHE A 322 -18.19 6.09 -7.52
N GLN A 323 -18.02 7.24 -6.89
CA GLN A 323 -19.09 8.06 -6.31
C GLN A 323 -19.80 8.94 -7.35
#